data_92a3c5005c39aaa661f440a00ea8daba
#
_entry.id   92a3c5005c39aaa661f440a00ea8daba
#
_cell.length_a   1.000
_cell.length_b   1.000
_cell.length_c   1.000
_cell.angle_alpha   90.00
_cell.angle_beta   90.00
_cell.angle_gamma   90.00
#
_symmetry.space_group_name_H-M   'P 1'
#
loop_
_entity.id
_entity.type
_entity.pdbx_description
1 polymer ?
#
loop_
_entity_poly.entity_id
_entity_poly.type
_entity_poly.pdbx_seq_one_letter_code
_entity_poly.pdbx_strand_id
1 'polypeptide(L)'
;MNESFLILTGLGYAAKSNGRPLVDQIDAVLPQTQCAQCDYPGCRPYAEAIASGDAKVNQCPPGGQEGADALAELMGFKSIPLDETHGETKPKRIALVDENACIGCTLCIKACPVDAFVGSSKVMTQVIAKECTGCDLCLPVCPVDCIEMIELQPTSKTPFINYFQYYESLNKKQIQEQEQRENARNRFKFREMRLERNKRERANLLEAKMVALKKKMAKDKNQKEKIDAAMSRIKNSKVGNEVK
;
A
#
# COMPACT_ATOMS: atom_id res chain seq x y z
N MET A 1 -6.37 41.30 12.39
CA MET A 1 -6.12 40.53 13.63
C MET A 1 -6.82 39.18 13.46
N ASN A 2 -6.05 38.16 13.08
CA ASN A 2 -6.58 36.81 12.88
C ASN A 2 -6.39 36.06 14.20
N GLU A 3 -7.50 35.83 14.90
CA GLU A 3 -7.52 34.99 16.09
C GLU A 3 -7.30 33.53 15.69
N SER A 4 -6.14 33.01 16.09
CA SER A 4 -5.80 31.59 15.95
C SER A 4 -6.62 30.78 16.95
N PHE A 5 -7.61 30.03 16.48
CA PHE A 5 -8.37 29.11 17.33
C PHE A 5 -7.48 27.91 17.72
N LEU A 6 -7.12 27.86 19.00
CA LEU A 6 -6.49 26.72 19.66
C LEU A 6 -7.57 25.63 19.89
N ILE A 7 -7.49 24.54 19.18
CA ILE A 7 -8.32 23.34 19.47
C ILE A 7 -7.51 22.46 20.43
N LEU A 8 -7.90 22.45 21.70
CA LEU A 8 -7.40 21.52 22.70
C LEU A 8 -7.99 20.13 22.44
N THR A 9 -7.21 19.21 21.87
CA THR A 9 -7.51 17.78 21.94
C THR A 9 -7.14 17.27 23.34
N GLY A 10 -7.89 16.31 23.90
CA GLY A 10 -7.82 15.89 25.32
C GLY A 10 -6.46 15.41 25.84
N LEU A 11 -5.37 15.57 25.11
CA LEU A 11 -3.99 15.24 25.46
C LEU A 11 -3.07 16.47 25.55
N GLY A 12 -3.61 17.71 25.52
CA GLY A 12 -2.80 18.93 25.75
C GLY A 12 -1.99 19.44 24.57
N TYR A 13 -2.25 18.96 23.35
CA TYR A 13 -1.54 19.38 22.15
C TYR A 13 -2.26 20.54 21.44
N ALA A 14 -1.56 21.64 21.23
CA ALA A 14 -2.04 22.79 20.46
C ALA A 14 -1.60 22.65 18.99
N ALA A 15 -2.47 22.16 18.11
CA ALA A 15 -2.22 22.12 16.68
C ALA A 15 -2.57 23.46 16.02
N LYS A 16 -1.64 24.02 15.21
CA LYS A 16 -1.96 25.17 14.33
C LYS A 16 -2.87 24.68 13.20
N SER A 17 -4.17 24.98 13.24
CA SER A 17 -5.11 24.52 12.21
C SER A 17 -5.11 25.48 11.01
N ASN A 18 -4.72 24.98 9.83
CA ASN A 18 -4.90 25.66 8.54
C ASN A 18 -6.29 25.37 7.94
N GLY A 19 -7.29 25.05 8.78
CA GLY A 19 -8.60 24.59 8.34
C GLY A 19 -8.63 23.15 7.80
N ARG A 20 -7.47 22.43 7.80
CA ARG A 20 -7.37 21.00 7.42
C ARG A 20 -7.33 20.13 8.66
N PRO A 21 -7.88 18.90 8.63
CA PRO A 21 -7.73 17.92 9.70
C PRO A 21 -6.26 17.70 10.05
N LEU A 22 -5.93 17.53 11.33
CA LEU A 22 -4.55 17.33 11.79
C LEU A 22 -3.85 16.16 11.09
N VAL A 23 -4.56 15.06 10.91
CA VAL A 23 -4.05 13.90 10.17
C VAL A 23 -3.60 14.27 8.75
N ASP A 24 -4.34 15.12 8.04
CA ASP A 24 -4.00 15.56 6.69
C ASP A 24 -2.77 16.47 6.67
N GLN A 25 -2.57 17.26 7.72
CA GLN A 25 -1.38 18.10 7.87
C GLN A 25 -0.15 17.24 8.13
N ILE A 26 -0.24 16.24 9.03
CA ILE A 26 0.83 15.29 9.31
C ILE A 26 1.16 14.46 8.06
N ASP A 27 0.13 13.91 7.37
CA ASP A 27 0.31 13.12 6.15
C ASP A 27 0.99 13.93 5.03
N ALA A 28 0.75 15.24 4.96
CA ALA A 28 1.40 16.12 3.97
C ALA A 28 2.91 16.32 4.23
N VAL A 29 3.36 16.24 5.48
CA VAL A 29 4.79 16.31 5.86
C VAL A 29 5.51 15.01 5.49
N LEU A 30 4.85 13.86 5.60
CA LEU A 30 5.44 12.55 5.38
C LEU A 30 5.93 12.36 3.92
N PRO A 31 7.05 11.63 3.70
CA PRO A 31 7.70 11.49 2.40
C PRO A 31 6.91 10.66 1.38
N GLN A 32 5.85 9.98 1.79
CA GLN A 32 4.98 9.13 0.96
C GLN A 32 5.70 7.94 0.30
N THR A 33 6.77 7.45 0.91
CA THR A 33 7.49 6.24 0.43
C THR A 33 6.70 4.95 0.60
N GLN A 34 5.72 4.91 1.51
CA GLN A 34 4.85 3.77 1.80
C GLN A 34 5.64 2.50 2.16
N CYS A 35 6.81 2.67 2.82
CA CYS A 35 7.80 1.61 3.06
C CYS A 35 7.50 0.73 4.28
N ALA A 36 6.57 1.13 5.14
CA ALA A 36 6.23 0.47 6.39
C ALA A 36 7.39 0.35 7.42
N GLN A 37 8.50 1.07 7.27
CA GLN A 37 9.63 1.01 8.21
C GLN A 37 9.29 1.55 9.60
N CYS A 38 8.32 2.44 9.71
CA CYS A 38 7.81 2.97 10.97
C CYS A 38 6.82 2.04 11.69
N ASP A 39 6.74 0.75 11.30
CA ASP A 39 5.80 -0.28 11.78
C ASP A 39 4.33 -0.03 11.44
N TYR A 40 4.04 0.95 10.60
CA TYR A 40 2.69 1.21 10.08
C TYR A 40 2.60 0.80 8.61
N PRO A 41 1.44 0.31 8.13
CA PRO A 41 1.30 -0.25 6.78
C PRO A 41 1.36 0.81 5.67
N GLY A 42 1.57 2.08 6.00
CA GLY A 42 1.72 3.19 5.06
C GLY A 42 1.82 4.53 5.77
N CYS A 43 2.04 5.60 5.03
CA CYS A 43 2.22 6.94 5.61
C CYS A 43 0.94 7.47 6.27
N ARG A 44 -0.23 7.21 5.69
CA ARG A 44 -1.51 7.65 6.27
C ARG A 44 -1.83 7.01 7.63
N PRO A 45 -1.74 5.68 7.82
CA PRO A 45 -1.88 5.06 9.14
C PRO A 45 -0.89 5.59 10.19
N TYR A 46 0.34 5.89 9.79
CA TYR A 46 1.31 6.53 10.69
C TYR A 46 0.89 7.95 11.06
N ALA A 47 0.38 8.73 10.10
CA ALA A 47 -0.16 10.07 10.37
C ALA A 47 -1.36 10.03 11.34
N GLU A 48 -2.23 9.04 11.20
CA GLU A 48 -3.36 8.80 12.10
C GLU A 48 -2.89 8.45 13.51
N ALA A 49 -1.90 7.58 13.64
CA ALA A 49 -1.31 7.20 14.93
C ALA A 49 -0.59 8.37 15.62
N ILE A 50 0.11 9.25 14.88
CA ILE A 50 0.68 10.47 15.45
C ILE A 50 -0.44 11.40 15.94
N ALA A 51 -1.49 11.59 15.14
CA ALA A 51 -2.59 12.48 15.49
C ALA A 51 -3.37 12.00 16.73
N SER A 52 -3.49 10.69 16.94
CA SER A 52 -4.11 10.08 18.13
C SER A 52 -3.17 10.03 19.34
N GLY A 53 -1.87 10.23 19.15
CA GLY A 53 -0.85 10.12 20.20
C GLY A 53 -0.32 8.70 20.43
N ASP A 54 -0.67 7.75 19.55
CA ASP A 54 -0.24 6.35 19.64
C ASP A 54 1.16 6.12 19.03
N ALA A 55 1.67 7.09 18.25
CA ALA A 55 2.99 7.04 17.66
C ALA A 55 3.82 8.30 17.97
N LYS A 56 5.14 8.11 18.05
CA LYS A 56 6.10 9.24 18.15
C LYS A 56 6.32 9.86 16.77
N VAL A 57 6.72 11.13 16.72
CA VAL A 57 6.96 11.89 15.48
C VAL A 57 8.27 11.54 14.76
N ASN A 58 9.15 10.77 15.39
CA ASN A 58 10.53 10.50 14.96
C ASN A 58 10.76 9.06 14.42
N GLN A 59 9.72 8.33 14.04
CA GLN A 59 9.81 6.92 13.62
C GLN A 59 9.93 6.72 12.09
N CYS A 60 10.11 7.79 11.30
CA CYS A 60 10.13 7.71 9.84
C CYS A 60 11.55 7.88 9.26
N PRO A 61 12.31 6.79 8.96
CA PRO A 61 13.66 6.90 8.41
C PRO A 61 13.72 7.64 7.06
N PRO A 62 12.81 7.38 6.09
CA PRO A 62 12.82 8.13 4.83
C PRO A 62 12.50 9.62 4.97
N GLY A 63 11.83 10.02 6.06
CA GLY A 63 11.59 11.43 6.37
C GLY A 63 12.81 12.13 6.95
N GLY A 64 13.74 11.35 7.50
CA GLY A 64 14.95 11.85 8.13
C GLY A 64 14.68 12.75 9.34
N GLN A 65 15.75 13.39 9.84
CA GLN A 65 15.63 14.35 10.95
C GLN A 65 14.77 15.55 10.57
N GLU A 66 14.86 16.03 9.33
CA GLU A 66 14.04 17.17 8.84
C GLU A 66 12.54 16.87 8.92
N GLY A 67 12.14 15.64 8.58
CA GLY A 67 10.74 15.21 8.70
C GLY A 67 10.30 15.10 10.15
N ALA A 68 11.14 14.56 11.04
CA ALA A 68 10.86 14.48 12.47
C ALA A 68 10.71 15.87 13.10
N ASP A 69 11.58 16.82 12.73
CA ASP A 69 11.54 18.20 13.21
C ASP A 69 10.28 18.93 12.74
N ALA A 70 9.91 18.78 11.48
CA ALA A 70 8.70 19.36 10.93
C ALA A 70 7.42 18.80 11.58
N LEU A 71 7.40 17.50 11.88
CA LEU A 71 6.30 16.87 12.61
C LEU A 71 6.27 17.33 14.08
N ALA A 72 7.43 17.44 14.72
CA ALA A 72 7.52 17.96 16.09
C ALA A 72 7.02 19.41 16.18
N GLU A 73 7.42 20.28 15.24
CA GLU A 73 6.93 21.66 15.15
C GLU A 73 5.41 21.70 14.93
N LEU A 74 4.88 20.89 14.00
CA LEU A 74 3.44 20.81 13.73
C LEU A 74 2.64 20.39 14.97
N MET A 75 3.19 19.46 15.74
CA MET A 75 2.55 18.93 16.95
C MET A 75 2.81 19.79 18.20
N GLY A 76 3.68 20.80 18.12
CA GLY A 76 4.05 21.65 19.25
C GLY A 76 5.04 20.99 20.23
N PHE A 77 5.79 19.97 19.76
CA PHE A 77 6.84 19.31 20.53
C PHE A 77 8.21 19.96 20.32
N LYS A 78 9.14 19.66 21.22
CA LYS A 78 10.56 19.89 20.96
C LYS A 78 11.06 18.84 19.96
N SER A 79 12.01 19.24 19.10
CA SER A 79 12.72 18.31 18.23
C SER A 79 13.35 17.17 19.07
N ILE A 80 13.18 15.94 18.57
CA ILE A 80 13.77 14.72 19.13
C ILE A 80 14.57 14.01 18.03
N PRO A 81 15.69 13.34 18.36
CA PRO A 81 16.46 12.58 17.37
C PRO A 81 15.62 11.52 16.70
N LEU A 82 15.94 11.23 15.44
CA LEU A 82 15.32 10.11 14.70
C LEU A 82 15.54 8.81 15.48
N ASP A 83 14.51 7.99 15.53
CA ASP A 83 14.58 6.67 16.18
C ASP A 83 15.23 5.66 15.24
N GLU A 84 16.50 5.36 15.44
CA GLU A 84 17.30 4.46 14.64
C GLU A 84 16.83 2.99 14.70
N THR A 85 15.97 2.63 15.65
CA THR A 85 15.40 1.27 15.74
C THR A 85 14.51 0.93 14.55
N HIS A 86 13.96 1.96 13.87
CA HIS A 86 13.16 1.83 12.64
C HIS A 86 14.03 1.86 11.36
N GLY A 87 15.35 2.08 11.48
CA GLY A 87 16.30 2.13 10.38
C GLY A 87 16.94 3.50 10.20
N GLU A 88 17.82 3.58 9.22
CA GLU A 88 18.60 4.78 8.90
C GLU A 88 18.02 5.55 7.72
N THR A 89 18.25 6.85 7.68
CA THR A 89 17.94 7.70 6.54
C THR A 89 18.88 7.35 5.38
N LYS A 90 18.32 6.92 4.26
CA LYS A 90 19.06 6.59 3.04
C LYS A 90 18.84 7.63 1.96
N PRO A 91 19.84 7.85 1.07
CA PRO A 91 19.63 8.70 -0.09
C PRO A 91 18.50 8.15 -0.98
N LYS A 92 17.91 9.02 -1.79
CA LYS A 92 16.82 8.63 -2.71
C LYS A 92 17.33 7.61 -3.72
N ARG A 93 16.64 6.48 -3.80
CA ARG A 93 17.01 5.35 -4.67
C ARG A 93 15.81 4.91 -5.52
N ILE A 94 16.10 4.25 -6.63
CA ILE A 94 15.10 3.58 -7.47
C ILE A 94 15.49 2.13 -7.68
N ALA A 95 14.52 1.27 -7.86
CA ALA A 95 14.76 -0.13 -8.21
C ALA A 95 15.18 -0.24 -9.68
N LEU A 96 16.16 -1.09 -9.95
CA LEU A 96 16.56 -1.56 -11.29
C LEU A 96 16.39 -3.08 -11.32
N VAL A 97 15.86 -3.61 -12.42
CA VAL A 97 15.72 -5.06 -12.62
C VAL A 97 16.77 -5.52 -13.63
N ASP A 98 17.54 -6.54 -13.26
CA ASP A 98 18.36 -7.28 -14.23
C ASP A 98 17.46 -8.14 -15.12
N GLU A 99 17.34 -7.72 -16.37
CA GLU A 99 16.47 -8.36 -17.36
C GLU A 99 16.88 -9.81 -17.66
N ASN A 100 18.19 -10.12 -17.59
CA ASN A 100 18.71 -11.45 -17.88
C ASN A 100 18.44 -12.45 -16.74
N ALA A 101 18.41 -11.98 -15.51
CA ALA A 101 18.14 -12.79 -14.32
C ALA A 101 16.64 -12.89 -13.99
N CYS A 102 15.81 -11.97 -14.51
CA CYS A 102 14.38 -11.90 -14.17
C CYS A 102 13.58 -13.06 -14.77
N ILE A 103 12.97 -13.87 -13.91
CA ILE A 103 12.13 -15.03 -14.30
C ILE A 103 10.63 -14.69 -14.48
N GLY A 104 10.22 -13.44 -14.33
CA GLY A 104 8.81 -13.02 -14.46
C GLY A 104 7.87 -13.62 -13.41
N CYS A 105 8.33 -13.82 -12.18
CA CYS A 105 7.51 -14.38 -11.08
C CYS A 105 6.43 -13.43 -10.56
N THR A 106 6.48 -12.15 -10.89
CA THR A 106 5.53 -11.06 -10.53
C THR A 106 5.43 -10.74 -9.02
N LEU A 107 6.31 -11.26 -8.18
CA LEU A 107 6.27 -11.00 -6.73
C LEU A 107 6.57 -9.53 -6.41
N CYS A 108 7.51 -8.89 -7.13
CA CYS A 108 7.80 -7.47 -7.01
C CYS A 108 6.59 -6.57 -7.35
N ILE A 109 5.79 -6.96 -8.36
CA ILE A 109 4.54 -6.25 -8.71
C ILE A 109 3.55 -6.29 -7.54
N LYS A 110 3.44 -7.47 -6.88
CA LYS A 110 2.55 -7.64 -5.72
C LYS A 110 3.01 -6.89 -4.49
N ALA A 111 4.32 -6.82 -4.27
CA ALA A 111 4.94 -6.15 -3.13
C ALA A 111 4.94 -4.61 -3.27
N CYS A 112 4.98 -4.07 -4.49
CA CYS A 112 5.11 -2.64 -4.71
C CYS A 112 3.88 -1.86 -4.20
N PRO A 113 4.04 -0.93 -3.24
CA PRO A 113 2.92 -0.18 -2.66
C PRO A 113 2.35 0.87 -3.61
N VAL A 114 3.11 1.29 -4.62
CA VAL A 114 2.75 2.36 -5.56
C VAL A 114 2.62 1.88 -7.01
N ASP A 115 2.57 0.55 -7.23
CA ASP A 115 2.44 -0.06 -8.56
C ASP A 115 3.50 0.43 -9.56
N ALA A 116 4.75 0.63 -9.11
CA ALA A 116 5.84 1.10 -9.96
C ALA A 116 6.41 0.01 -10.88
N PHE A 117 5.99 -1.26 -10.75
CA PHE A 117 6.42 -2.36 -11.60
C PHE A 117 5.38 -2.73 -12.64
N VAL A 118 5.84 -2.96 -13.87
CA VAL A 118 5.01 -3.40 -15.01
C VAL A 118 5.56 -4.71 -15.56
N GLY A 119 4.68 -5.66 -15.78
CA GLY A 119 5.03 -6.99 -16.30
C GLY A 119 3.88 -7.98 -16.16
N SER A 120 4.11 -9.19 -16.60
CA SER A 120 3.15 -10.30 -16.47
C SER A 120 3.87 -11.60 -16.13
N SER A 121 3.10 -12.64 -15.78
CA SER A 121 3.67 -13.95 -15.46
C SER A 121 4.50 -14.50 -16.63
N LYS A 122 5.72 -14.97 -16.34
CA LYS A 122 6.70 -15.48 -17.30
C LYS A 122 7.21 -14.45 -18.32
N VAL A 123 6.95 -13.17 -18.07
CA VAL A 123 7.48 -12.05 -18.86
C VAL A 123 8.31 -11.18 -17.92
N MET A 124 9.46 -10.73 -18.41
CA MET A 124 10.34 -9.80 -17.71
C MET A 124 9.55 -8.62 -17.14
N THR A 125 9.94 -8.19 -15.95
CA THR A 125 9.33 -7.06 -15.25
C THR A 125 10.19 -5.82 -15.40
N GLN A 126 9.56 -4.67 -15.66
CA GLN A 126 10.22 -3.36 -15.74
C GLN A 126 9.75 -2.43 -14.64
N VAL A 127 10.59 -1.45 -14.30
CA VAL A 127 10.31 -0.42 -13.30
C VAL A 127 9.96 0.90 -13.98
N ILE A 128 8.86 1.51 -13.57
CA ILE A 128 8.57 2.91 -13.91
C ILE A 128 9.34 3.79 -12.92
N ALA A 129 10.56 4.19 -13.29
CA ALA A 129 11.50 4.86 -12.41
C ALA A 129 10.93 6.11 -11.71
N LYS A 130 10.12 6.92 -12.40
CA LYS A 130 9.49 8.12 -11.84
C LYS A 130 8.43 7.82 -10.76
N GLU A 131 7.89 6.60 -10.74
CA GLU A 131 6.87 6.17 -9.78
C GLU A 131 7.49 5.38 -8.60
N CYS A 132 8.75 4.96 -8.75
CA CYS A 132 9.44 4.24 -7.69
C CYS A 132 9.78 5.17 -6.53
N THR A 133 9.33 4.80 -5.32
CA THR A 133 9.56 5.58 -4.09
C THR A 133 10.80 5.16 -3.31
N GLY A 134 11.52 4.10 -3.76
CA GLY A 134 12.71 3.60 -3.06
C GLY A 134 12.41 2.88 -1.74
N CYS A 135 11.26 2.26 -1.62
CA CYS A 135 10.77 1.64 -0.37
C CYS A 135 11.42 0.30 0.00
N ASP A 136 12.25 -0.28 -0.86
CA ASP A 136 12.96 -1.56 -0.72
C ASP A 136 12.07 -2.82 -0.61
N LEU A 137 10.75 -2.73 -0.58
CA LEU A 137 9.84 -3.86 -0.39
C LEU A 137 9.88 -4.92 -1.52
N CYS A 138 10.44 -4.58 -2.66
CA CYS A 138 10.63 -5.51 -3.78
C CYS A 138 11.85 -6.42 -3.61
N LEU A 139 12.86 -6.04 -2.80
CA LEU A 139 14.10 -6.81 -2.61
C LEU A 139 13.84 -8.17 -1.95
N PRO A 140 13.24 -8.25 -0.74
CA PRO A 140 13.13 -9.51 -0.01
C PRO A 140 12.18 -10.51 -0.67
N VAL A 141 11.36 -10.08 -1.62
CA VAL A 141 10.39 -10.97 -2.31
C VAL A 141 10.94 -11.51 -3.63
N CYS A 142 12.10 -11.06 -4.10
CA CYS A 142 12.71 -11.54 -5.33
C CYS A 142 13.43 -12.87 -5.09
N PRO A 143 12.99 -14.00 -5.66
CA PRO A 143 13.60 -15.30 -5.38
C PRO A 143 14.94 -15.54 -6.11
N VAL A 144 15.30 -14.64 -7.02
CA VAL A 144 16.52 -14.72 -7.84
C VAL A 144 17.41 -13.49 -7.71
N ASP A 145 17.11 -12.61 -6.74
CA ASP A 145 17.87 -11.40 -6.41
C ASP A 145 18.20 -10.51 -7.63
N CYS A 146 17.28 -10.45 -8.61
CA CYS A 146 17.47 -9.69 -9.85
C CYS A 146 17.10 -8.19 -9.70
N ILE A 147 16.91 -7.69 -8.50
CA ILE A 147 16.52 -6.29 -8.25
C ILE A 147 17.61 -5.62 -7.43
N GLU A 148 18.12 -4.51 -7.94
CA GLU A 148 19.09 -3.66 -7.27
C GLU A 148 18.49 -2.27 -7.00
N MET A 149 18.91 -1.61 -5.91
CA MET A 149 18.55 -0.23 -5.61
C MET A 149 19.66 0.72 -6.00
N ILE A 150 19.42 1.52 -7.03
CA ILE A 150 20.39 2.50 -7.55
C ILE A 150 20.12 3.87 -6.93
N GLU A 151 21.16 4.49 -6.38
CA GLU A 151 21.08 5.86 -5.87
C GLU A 151 20.89 6.86 -7.01
N LEU A 152 19.93 7.74 -6.82
CA LEU A 152 19.79 8.89 -7.70
C LEU A 152 20.87 9.92 -7.33
N GLN A 153 21.97 9.94 -8.09
CA GLN A 153 22.98 10.97 -7.94
C GLN A 153 22.32 12.34 -8.14
N PRO A 154 22.47 13.28 -7.20
CA PRO A 154 22.13 14.66 -7.50
C PRO A 154 22.98 15.07 -8.70
N THR A 155 22.37 15.55 -9.76
CA THR A 155 23.07 16.06 -10.94
C THR A 155 23.83 17.34 -10.57
N SER A 156 24.92 17.17 -9.83
CA SER A 156 25.77 18.26 -9.33
C SER A 156 26.85 18.62 -10.35
N LYS A 157 26.44 18.97 -11.57
CA LYS A 157 27.28 19.74 -12.48
C LYS A 157 26.45 20.91 -12.99
N THR A 158 26.03 21.80 -12.10
CA THR A 158 25.56 23.12 -12.50
C THR A 158 26.79 23.99 -12.68
N PRO A 159 27.13 24.40 -13.93
CA PRO A 159 28.05 25.50 -14.13
C PRO A 159 27.43 26.75 -13.51
N PHE A 160 28.24 27.70 -13.10
CA PHE A 160 27.91 29.00 -12.50
C PHE A 160 26.47 29.47 -12.83
N ILE A 161 25.53 29.13 -11.97
CA ILE A 161 24.16 29.61 -12.08
C ILE A 161 24.11 30.91 -11.30
N ASN A 162 23.55 32.00 -11.87
CA ASN A 162 23.34 33.24 -11.12
C ASN A 162 22.27 32.99 -10.03
N TYR A 163 22.25 33.85 -9.01
CA TYR A 163 21.36 33.74 -7.85
C TYR A 163 19.90 33.50 -8.23
N PHE A 164 19.38 34.14 -9.27
CA PHE A 164 18.00 34.00 -9.73
C PHE A 164 17.70 32.59 -10.31
N GLN A 165 18.60 32.08 -11.15
CA GLN A 165 18.50 30.72 -11.70
C GLN A 165 18.59 29.64 -10.60
N TYR A 166 19.41 29.91 -9.57
CA TYR A 166 19.49 29.01 -8.40
C TYR A 166 18.15 28.92 -7.66
N TYR A 167 17.50 30.06 -7.36
CA TYR A 167 16.18 30.08 -6.72
C TYR A 167 15.08 29.46 -7.57
N GLU A 168 15.07 29.70 -8.87
CA GLU A 168 14.13 29.02 -9.79
C GLU A 168 14.34 27.50 -9.80
N SER A 169 15.58 27.03 -9.76
CA SER A 169 15.89 25.60 -9.71
C SER A 169 15.44 24.94 -8.40
N LEU A 170 15.60 25.63 -7.28
CA LEU A 170 15.11 25.17 -5.98
C LEU A 170 13.57 25.09 -5.96
N ASN A 171 12.89 26.11 -6.43
CA ASN A 171 11.43 26.11 -6.51
C ASN A 171 10.91 24.99 -7.42
N LYS A 172 11.52 24.79 -8.60
CA LYS A 172 11.18 23.67 -9.50
C LYS A 172 11.39 22.31 -8.84
N LYS A 173 12.50 22.15 -8.11
CA LYS A 173 12.79 20.92 -7.38
C LYS A 173 11.77 20.64 -6.28
N GLN A 174 11.40 21.66 -5.50
CA GLN A 174 10.39 21.53 -4.44
C GLN A 174 9.01 21.17 -5.00
N ILE A 175 8.59 21.84 -6.08
CA ILE A 175 7.33 21.53 -6.78
C ILE A 175 7.35 20.09 -7.29
N GLN A 176 8.43 19.66 -7.94
CA GLN A 176 8.55 18.31 -8.47
C GLN A 176 8.52 17.24 -7.36
N GLU A 177 9.17 17.49 -6.23
CA GLU A 177 9.15 16.59 -5.06
C GLU A 177 7.74 16.50 -4.45
N GLN A 178 7.04 17.62 -4.37
CA GLN A 178 5.66 17.63 -3.88
C GLN A 178 4.71 16.86 -4.81
N GLU A 179 4.82 17.07 -6.14
CA GLU A 179 4.07 16.31 -7.14
C GLU A 179 4.36 14.81 -7.05
N GLN A 180 5.62 14.41 -6.86
CA GLN A 180 6.00 13.02 -6.68
C GLN A 180 5.39 12.40 -5.42
N ARG A 181 5.39 13.12 -4.30
CA ARG A 181 4.76 12.66 -3.04
C ARG A 181 3.26 12.50 -3.22
N GLU A 182 2.60 13.45 -3.86
CA GLU A 182 1.16 13.37 -4.10
C GLU A 182 0.79 12.25 -5.06
N ASN A 183 1.56 12.06 -6.11
CA ASN A 183 1.40 10.94 -7.04
C ASN A 183 1.57 9.60 -6.33
N ALA A 184 2.62 9.43 -5.53
CA ALA A 184 2.85 8.22 -4.75
C ALA A 184 1.69 7.92 -3.77
N ARG A 185 1.17 8.95 -3.07
CA ARG A 185 -0.02 8.84 -2.22
C ARG A 185 -1.24 8.36 -3.00
N ASN A 186 -1.50 8.96 -4.16
CA ASN A 186 -2.65 8.62 -4.99
C ASN A 186 -2.54 7.19 -5.53
N ARG A 187 -1.39 6.78 -6.01
CA ARG A 187 -1.14 5.42 -6.48
C ARG A 187 -1.33 4.39 -5.37
N PHE A 188 -0.84 4.66 -4.17
CA PHE A 188 -1.07 3.81 -3.01
C PHE A 188 -2.58 3.65 -2.71
N LYS A 189 -3.34 4.74 -2.64
CA LYS A 189 -4.80 4.71 -2.44
C LYS A 189 -5.52 3.92 -3.54
N PHE A 190 -5.18 4.13 -4.80
CA PHE A 190 -5.77 3.38 -5.92
C PHE A 190 -5.46 1.89 -5.83
N ARG A 191 -4.24 1.54 -5.44
CA ARG A 191 -3.86 0.14 -5.20
C ARG A 191 -4.70 -0.48 -4.10
N GLU A 192 -4.85 0.16 -2.96
CA GLU A 192 -5.69 -0.33 -1.85
C GLU A 192 -7.14 -0.55 -2.29
N MET A 193 -7.75 0.44 -2.94
CA MET A 193 -9.11 0.32 -3.46
C MET A 193 -9.26 -0.84 -4.46
N ARG A 194 -8.27 -1.05 -5.34
CA ARG A 194 -8.26 -2.17 -6.30
C ARG A 194 -8.17 -3.51 -5.58
N LEU A 195 -7.30 -3.64 -4.59
CA LEU A 195 -7.13 -4.87 -3.82
C LEU A 195 -8.40 -5.22 -3.06
N GLU A 196 -9.06 -4.26 -2.44
CA GLU A 196 -10.30 -4.47 -1.70
C GLU A 196 -11.46 -4.83 -2.65
N ARG A 197 -11.57 -4.17 -3.81
CA ARG A 197 -12.53 -4.54 -4.85
C ARG A 197 -12.33 -5.99 -5.31
N ASN A 198 -11.10 -6.37 -5.62
CA ASN A 198 -10.77 -7.73 -6.07
C ASN A 198 -11.08 -8.78 -5.00
N LYS A 199 -10.84 -8.46 -3.72
CA LYS A 199 -11.18 -9.32 -2.57
C LYS A 199 -12.69 -9.53 -2.48
N ARG A 200 -13.47 -8.46 -2.59
CA ARG A 200 -14.94 -8.52 -2.60
C ARG A 200 -15.48 -9.31 -3.78
N GLU A 201 -14.97 -9.09 -4.99
CA GLU A 201 -15.38 -9.83 -6.19
C GLU A 201 -15.11 -11.33 -6.05
N ARG A 202 -13.93 -11.71 -5.50
CA ARG A 202 -13.60 -13.11 -5.21
C ARG A 202 -14.54 -13.72 -4.18
N ALA A 203 -14.86 -13.01 -3.12
CA ALA A 203 -15.80 -13.47 -2.09
C ALA A 203 -17.19 -13.72 -2.70
N ASN A 204 -17.72 -12.78 -3.49
CA ASN A 204 -19.00 -12.91 -4.17
C ASN A 204 -19.02 -14.10 -5.15
N LEU A 205 -17.93 -14.32 -5.90
CA LEU A 205 -17.81 -15.45 -6.80
C LEU A 205 -17.80 -16.81 -6.04
N LEU A 206 -17.11 -16.87 -4.90
CA LEU A 206 -17.10 -18.07 -4.06
C LEU A 206 -18.48 -18.34 -3.48
N GLU A 207 -19.16 -17.33 -2.99
CA GLU A 207 -20.53 -17.46 -2.47
C GLU A 207 -21.49 -17.95 -3.56
N ALA A 208 -21.44 -17.39 -4.76
CA ALA A 208 -22.24 -17.81 -5.88
C ALA A 208 -21.97 -19.30 -6.25
N LYS A 209 -20.69 -19.72 -6.24
CA LYS A 209 -20.31 -21.14 -6.45
C LYS A 209 -20.85 -22.06 -5.37
N MET A 210 -20.80 -21.62 -4.10
CA MET A 210 -21.34 -22.38 -2.97
C MET A 210 -22.88 -22.56 -3.08
N VAL A 211 -23.58 -21.49 -3.44
CA VAL A 211 -25.05 -21.55 -3.68
C VAL A 211 -25.38 -22.49 -4.82
N ALA A 212 -24.64 -22.41 -5.93
CA ALA A 212 -24.84 -23.30 -7.09
C ALA A 212 -24.58 -24.78 -6.72
N LEU A 213 -23.53 -25.05 -5.94
CA LEU A 213 -23.23 -26.42 -5.46
C LEU A 213 -24.31 -26.94 -4.54
N LYS A 214 -24.79 -26.16 -3.56
CA LYS A 214 -25.91 -26.54 -2.68
C LYS A 214 -27.18 -26.86 -3.47
N LYS A 215 -27.51 -26.08 -4.49
CA LYS A 215 -28.66 -26.35 -5.40
C LYS A 215 -28.48 -27.66 -6.17
N LYS A 216 -27.26 -27.95 -6.66
CA LYS A 216 -26.95 -29.22 -7.35
C LYS A 216 -27.12 -30.40 -6.41
N MET A 217 -26.53 -30.35 -5.20
CA MET A 217 -26.64 -31.41 -4.21
C MET A 217 -28.11 -31.68 -3.79
N ALA A 218 -28.92 -30.62 -3.65
CA ALA A 218 -30.34 -30.75 -3.33
C ALA A 218 -31.11 -31.46 -4.47
N LYS A 219 -30.80 -31.16 -5.73
CA LYS A 219 -31.40 -31.85 -6.92
C LYS A 219 -31.00 -33.33 -6.95
N ASP A 220 -29.71 -33.62 -6.72
CA ASP A 220 -29.21 -35.00 -6.75
C ASP A 220 -29.84 -35.84 -5.60
N LYS A 221 -30.01 -35.27 -4.42
CA LYS A 221 -30.70 -35.94 -3.31
C LYS A 221 -32.17 -36.24 -3.64
N ASN A 222 -32.92 -35.27 -4.19
CA ASN A 222 -34.31 -35.48 -4.61
C ASN A 222 -34.42 -36.54 -5.72
N GLN A 223 -33.51 -36.57 -6.66
CA GLN A 223 -33.46 -37.60 -7.73
C GLN A 223 -33.20 -39.01 -7.16
N LYS A 224 -32.26 -39.11 -6.18
CA LYS A 224 -31.97 -40.38 -5.49
C LYS A 224 -33.21 -40.88 -4.72
N GLU A 225 -33.90 -40.03 -3.97
CA GLU A 225 -35.12 -40.37 -3.25
C GLU A 225 -36.25 -40.88 -4.19
N LYS A 226 -36.38 -40.26 -5.38
CA LYS A 226 -37.34 -40.73 -6.40
C LYS A 226 -37.00 -42.09 -6.96
N ILE A 227 -35.70 -42.37 -7.20
CA ILE A 227 -35.23 -43.68 -7.67
C ILE A 227 -35.48 -44.75 -6.60
N ASP A 228 -35.12 -44.47 -5.34
CA ASP A 228 -35.32 -45.39 -4.21
C ASP A 228 -36.82 -45.72 -4.01
N ALA A 229 -37.70 -44.71 -4.15
CA ALA A 229 -39.13 -44.89 -4.09
C ALA A 229 -39.67 -45.77 -5.27
N ALA A 230 -39.16 -45.58 -6.49
CA ALA A 230 -39.53 -46.39 -7.65
C ALA A 230 -39.04 -47.85 -7.49
N MET A 231 -37.83 -48.03 -6.99
CA MET A 231 -37.26 -49.40 -6.72
C MET A 231 -38.05 -50.13 -5.65
N SER A 232 -38.51 -49.43 -4.59
CA SER A 232 -39.37 -50.01 -3.57
C SER A 232 -40.72 -50.45 -4.10
N ARG A 233 -41.36 -49.68 -5.00
CA ARG A 233 -42.62 -50.04 -5.67
C ARG A 233 -42.44 -51.30 -6.53
N ILE A 234 -41.34 -51.43 -7.30
CA ILE A 234 -41.04 -52.56 -8.13
C ILE A 234 -40.82 -53.83 -7.25
N LYS A 235 -40.13 -53.73 -6.14
CA LYS A 235 -39.94 -54.84 -5.19
C LYS A 235 -41.25 -55.32 -4.65
N ASN A 236 -42.09 -54.41 -4.19
CA ASN A 236 -43.43 -54.77 -3.63
C ASN A 236 -44.39 -55.37 -4.67
N SER A 237 -44.31 -54.95 -5.95
CA SER A 237 -45.10 -55.57 -7.04
C SER A 237 -44.66 -56.96 -7.40
N LYS A 238 -43.37 -57.31 -7.26
CA LYS A 238 -42.85 -58.68 -7.49
C LYS A 238 -43.26 -59.68 -6.39
N VAL A 239 -43.32 -59.22 -5.13
CA VAL A 239 -43.74 -60.09 -4.00
C VAL A 239 -45.25 -60.40 -4.04
N GLY A 240 -46.08 -59.52 -4.67
CA GLY A 240 -47.52 -59.76 -4.85
C GLY A 240 -47.89 -60.76 -5.95
N ASN A 241 -46.96 -61.12 -6.85
CA ASN A 241 -47.19 -62.10 -7.95
C ASN A 241 -46.70 -63.51 -7.69
N GLU A 242 -46.03 -63.77 -6.55
CA GLU A 242 -45.60 -65.14 -6.18
C GLU A 242 -46.55 -65.84 -5.20
N VAL A 243 -47.70 -65.25 -4.92
CA VAL A 243 -48.76 -65.81 -4.05
C VAL A 243 -50.08 -65.97 -4.85
N LYS A 244 -50.03 -66.64 -5.99
CA LYS A 244 -51.24 -67.17 -6.63
C LYS A 244 -50.94 -68.53 -7.25
#